data_7c0b7b3f1e0b17808a0dfe0df6fd966a
#
_entry.id   7c0b7b3f1e0b17808a0dfe0df6fd966a
#
_cell.length_a   1.000
_cell.length_b   1.000
_cell.length_c   1.000
_cell.angle_alpha   90.00
_cell.angle_beta   90.00
_cell.angle_gamma   90.00
#
_symmetry.space_group_name_H-M   'P 1'
#
loop_
_entity.id
_entity.type
_entity.pdbx_description
1 polymer ?
#
loop_
_entity_poly.entity_id
_entity_poly.type
_entity_poly.pdbx_seq_one_letter_code
_entity_poly.pdbx_strand_id
1 'polypeptide(L)'
;MSFRNGNNDNDPLISLEQLLNGEKLENIDFLQIRYTDVPGRFLAKYLLLSDNPDSLYDSLRGSVGVDGSSVKGFANIEESDLLLVPDRSTVRLTPISSNYKTATVIADVYKGYNSGRLTKDPRYVSQRLEEYLTENSMQCQIGSEVECFIFDSIDFKHDSNSSSNPLIVSSEQYENGKYPIRRKGGYDAPPFQDSLIEFRFEVAEILRRYYAIQVTNLNHEVASNGQIEINFMHNTLTRSADNVQTFKDVVRNIAKQYNKVATFMPKPIFGQGDPKNESDNGSGMHTSISLWSGGSSSSSSASSDRSSFKSGTNIFYDRNDNYAELSQTGRYFIGGILEHASSLAAIVAPTVNSYHRVIPGFEAPVYVAWSRGNRSAIIRVPVNEKNISKSKRIEFRAPDPSANPYLAFSSIVAAGLDGIKKKTDPGSSVDNDIYKMSEQNKSKLGIKSLPGTLTDALEELKCDSKYLELFFNSDLLETYLMLKKEEVEEIEGQRSSSSHPLSSRLKLFMRYYDV
;
A
#
# COMPACT_ATOMS: atom_id res chain seq x y z
N MET A 1 -25.31 -2.27 -12.99
CA MET A 1 -26.46 -1.70 -12.24
C MET A 1 -25.96 -0.46 -11.55
N SER A 2 -26.45 0.72 -11.90
CA SER A 2 -25.98 1.97 -11.30
C SER A 2 -26.56 2.12 -9.91
N PHE A 3 -25.74 2.45 -8.92
CA PHE A 3 -26.16 2.81 -7.55
C PHE A 3 -27.02 4.08 -7.48
N ARG A 4 -27.55 4.56 -8.61
CA ARG A 4 -28.28 5.83 -8.74
C ARG A 4 -29.78 5.78 -8.41
N ASN A 5 -30.35 4.69 -7.96
CA ASN A 5 -31.78 4.63 -7.63
C ASN A 5 -32.01 4.53 -6.12
N GLY A 6 -32.19 5.68 -5.50
CA GLY A 6 -32.70 5.81 -4.15
C GLY A 6 -32.55 7.23 -3.64
N ASN A 7 -33.53 8.10 -3.89
CA ASN A 7 -33.76 9.31 -3.09
C ASN A 7 -34.02 8.87 -1.64
N ASN A 8 -32.99 8.82 -0.84
CA ASN A 8 -33.10 8.85 0.60
C ASN A 8 -31.95 9.68 1.16
N ASP A 9 -32.31 10.77 1.82
CA ASP A 9 -31.46 11.73 2.53
C ASP A 9 -30.71 11.13 3.75
N ASN A 10 -30.50 9.83 3.80
CA ASN A 10 -29.70 9.18 4.83
C ASN A 10 -28.25 9.18 4.36
N ASP A 11 -27.47 10.11 4.90
CA ASP A 11 -26.01 10.13 4.77
C ASP A 11 -25.47 8.77 5.27
N PRO A 12 -24.84 7.94 4.38
CA PRO A 12 -24.36 6.62 4.76
C PRO A 12 -23.14 6.67 5.71
N LEU A 13 -22.62 7.84 6.00
CA LEU A 13 -21.68 8.08 7.09
C LEU A 13 -22.44 8.00 8.42
N ILE A 14 -22.78 6.78 8.84
CA ILE A 14 -23.17 6.57 10.23
C ILE A 14 -21.93 6.94 11.05
N SER A 15 -22.05 8.00 11.82
CA SER A 15 -20.97 8.37 12.72
C SER A 15 -20.76 7.24 13.72
N LEU A 16 -19.51 7.00 14.10
CA LEU A 16 -19.18 6.06 15.16
C LEU A 16 -19.99 6.38 16.44
N GLU A 17 -20.32 7.66 16.69
CA GLU A 17 -21.18 8.11 17.79
C GLU A 17 -22.60 7.58 17.67
N GLN A 18 -23.19 7.55 16.49
CA GLN A 18 -24.52 6.95 16.25
C GLN A 18 -24.49 5.43 16.46
N LEU A 19 -23.41 4.76 16.03
CA LEU A 19 -23.19 3.33 16.30
C LEU A 19 -22.97 3.04 17.79
N LEU A 20 -22.31 3.92 18.52
CA LEU A 20 -22.00 3.74 19.94
C LEU A 20 -23.13 4.21 20.86
N ASN A 21 -23.98 5.15 20.44
CA ASN A 21 -25.07 5.73 21.23
C ASN A 21 -26.39 4.96 21.14
N GLY A 22 -26.41 3.80 20.46
CA GLY A 22 -27.58 2.93 20.41
C GLY A 22 -28.75 3.46 19.55
N GLU A 23 -28.46 4.39 18.63
CA GLU A 23 -29.43 4.70 17.58
C GLU A 23 -29.63 3.43 16.73
N LYS A 24 -30.87 2.99 16.60
CA LYS A 24 -31.27 1.76 15.91
C LYS A 24 -30.74 1.78 14.48
N LEU A 25 -29.60 1.15 14.27
CA LEU A 25 -29.15 0.77 12.94
C LEU A 25 -30.16 -0.24 12.40
N GLU A 26 -30.97 0.23 11.46
CA GLU A 26 -31.95 -0.63 10.81
C GLU A 26 -31.23 -1.84 10.20
N ASN A 27 -31.53 -2.99 10.76
CA ASN A 27 -31.26 -4.34 10.26
C ASN A 27 -30.03 -4.48 9.33
N ILE A 28 -28.85 -4.60 9.94
CA ILE A 28 -27.64 -5.06 9.22
C ILE A 28 -27.71 -6.58 9.15
N ASP A 29 -27.69 -7.12 7.94
CA ASP A 29 -27.78 -8.58 7.72
C ASP A 29 -26.43 -9.27 7.99
N PHE A 30 -25.32 -8.64 7.60
CA PHE A 30 -24.00 -9.23 7.71
C PHE A 30 -22.95 -8.24 8.27
N LEU A 31 -22.07 -8.78 9.11
CA LEU A 31 -20.84 -8.10 9.52
C LEU A 31 -19.64 -8.76 8.84
N GLN A 32 -18.89 -7.98 8.06
CA GLN A 32 -17.62 -8.37 7.46
C GLN A 32 -16.46 -7.96 8.37
N ILE A 33 -15.75 -8.92 8.92
CA ILE A 33 -14.54 -8.69 9.73
C ILE A 33 -13.31 -8.86 8.83
N ARG A 34 -12.52 -7.79 8.71
CA ARG A 34 -11.35 -7.71 7.84
C ARG A 34 -10.07 -7.75 8.65
N TYR A 35 -9.05 -8.42 8.13
CA TYR A 35 -7.71 -8.48 8.72
C TYR A 35 -6.68 -8.77 7.64
N THR A 36 -5.40 -8.50 7.91
CA THR A 36 -4.34 -8.60 6.90
C THR A 36 -3.32 -9.65 7.30
N ASP A 37 -3.00 -10.58 6.39
CA ASP A 37 -1.94 -11.57 6.59
C ASP A 37 -0.53 -10.97 6.40
N VAL A 38 0.52 -11.74 6.69
CA VAL A 38 1.92 -11.27 6.58
C VAL A 38 2.27 -10.84 5.16
N PRO A 39 1.89 -11.56 4.10
CA PRO A 39 2.12 -11.10 2.72
C PRO A 39 1.36 -9.82 2.33
N GLY A 40 0.29 -9.45 3.03
CA GLY A 40 -0.48 -8.23 2.75
C GLY A 40 -1.87 -8.46 2.14
N ARG A 41 -2.39 -9.69 2.13
CA ARG A 41 -3.75 -9.96 1.65
C ARG A 41 -4.77 -9.48 2.68
N PHE A 42 -5.79 -8.73 2.22
CA PHE A 42 -6.88 -8.22 3.05
C PHE A 42 -8.02 -9.23 3.11
N LEU A 43 -7.97 -10.12 4.09
CA LEU A 43 -8.88 -11.23 4.28
C LEU A 43 -10.22 -10.79 4.89
N ALA A 44 -11.26 -11.60 4.72
CA ALA A 44 -12.59 -11.33 5.24
C ALA A 44 -13.23 -12.56 5.86
N LYS A 45 -13.83 -12.39 7.04
CA LYS A 45 -14.73 -13.35 7.67
C LYS A 45 -16.10 -12.70 7.81
N TYR A 46 -17.16 -13.44 7.49
CA TYR A 46 -18.53 -12.93 7.54
C TYR A 46 -19.30 -13.55 8.71
N LEU A 47 -20.03 -12.72 9.43
CA LEU A 47 -21.01 -13.13 10.42
C LEU A 47 -22.40 -12.77 9.91
N LEU A 48 -23.32 -13.72 9.93
CA LEU A 48 -24.75 -13.45 9.81
C LEU A 48 -25.24 -12.89 11.15
N LEU A 49 -25.82 -11.72 11.12
CA LEU A 49 -26.39 -11.09 12.30
C LEU A 49 -27.84 -11.58 12.50
N SER A 50 -28.26 -11.70 13.75
CA SER A 50 -29.63 -12.07 14.07
C SER A 50 -30.54 -10.86 13.94
N ASP A 51 -31.86 -11.09 13.89
CA ASP A 51 -32.88 -10.05 13.88
C ASP A 51 -32.93 -9.22 15.18
N ASN A 52 -32.12 -9.57 16.18
CA ASN A 52 -31.93 -8.78 17.38
C ASN A 52 -31.18 -7.48 17.05
N PRO A 53 -31.73 -6.30 17.37
CA PRO A 53 -31.07 -5.00 17.13
C PRO A 53 -29.69 -4.87 17.78
N ASP A 54 -29.42 -5.60 18.87
CA ASP A 54 -28.14 -5.58 19.58
C ASP A 54 -27.07 -6.49 18.97
N SER A 55 -27.42 -7.33 17.99
CA SER A 55 -26.54 -8.35 17.41
C SER A 55 -25.26 -7.78 16.80
N LEU A 56 -25.37 -6.65 16.09
CA LEU A 56 -24.19 -5.94 15.56
C LEU A 56 -23.29 -5.44 16.69
N TYR A 57 -23.90 -4.82 17.69
CA TYR A 57 -23.18 -4.24 18.83
C TYR A 57 -22.44 -5.31 19.65
N ASP A 58 -23.11 -6.43 19.93
CA ASP A 58 -22.51 -7.57 20.62
C ASP A 58 -21.36 -8.16 19.81
N SER A 59 -21.53 -8.31 18.49
CA SER A 59 -20.48 -8.78 17.59
C SER A 59 -19.27 -7.84 17.54
N LEU A 60 -19.49 -6.52 17.63
CA LEU A 60 -18.42 -5.52 17.66
C LEU A 60 -17.70 -5.44 19.02
N ARG A 61 -18.30 -5.92 20.10
CA ARG A 61 -17.70 -5.99 21.44
C ARG A 61 -17.00 -7.31 21.71
N GLY A 62 -17.40 -8.35 21.01
CA GLY A 62 -16.86 -9.68 21.12
C GLY A 62 -15.57 -9.89 20.36
N SER A 63 -15.20 -11.13 20.26
CA SER A 63 -14.12 -11.61 19.39
C SER A 63 -14.61 -12.80 18.56
N VAL A 64 -14.00 -13.02 17.40
CA VAL A 64 -14.36 -14.11 16.49
C VAL A 64 -13.16 -15.00 16.26
N GLY A 65 -13.32 -16.30 16.50
CA GLY A 65 -12.26 -17.28 16.28
C GLY A 65 -11.88 -17.39 14.80
N VAL A 66 -10.60 -17.56 14.53
CA VAL A 66 -10.07 -17.86 13.20
C VAL A 66 -8.96 -18.90 13.31
N ASP A 67 -8.91 -19.83 12.34
CA ASP A 67 -7.80 -20.78 12.20
C ASP A 67 -6.57 -20.05 11.64
N GLY A 68 -5.61 -19.76 12.50
CA GLY A 68 -4.38 -19.07 12.15
C GLY A 68 -3.45 -19.89 11.25
N SER A 69 -3.58 -21.23 11.24
CA SER A 69 -2.77 -22.09 10.36
C SER A 69 -3.19 -21.99 8.89
N SER A 70 -4.43 -21.58 8.65
CA SER A 70 -4.96 -21.28 7.31
C SER A 70 -4.64 -19.85 6.84
N VAL A 71 -4.05 -19.01 7.71
CA VAL A 71 -3.65 -17.63 7.40
C VAL A 71 -2.14 -17.55 7.21
N LYS A 72 -1.72 -17.12 6.04
CA LYS A 72 -0.30 -17.18 5.65
C LYS A 72 0.59 -16.35 6.59
N GLY A 73 1.49 -17.05 7.30
CA GLY A 73 2.45 -16.46 8.21
C GLY A 73 1.97 -16.24 9.64
N PHE A 74 0.73 -16.61 10.02
CA PHE A 74 0.23 -16.34 11.37
C PHE A 74 0.64 -17.41 12.37
N ALA A 75 0.24 -18.65 12.17
CA ALA A 75 0.46 -19.72 13.16
C ALA A 75 0.75 -21.07 12.50
N ASN A 76 1.31 -21.98 13.27
CA ASN A 76 1.37 -23.39 12.94
C ASN A 76 0.07 -24.09 13.39
N ILE A 77 -0.13 -25.33 12.94
CA ILE A 77 -1.38 -26.07 13.17
C ILE A 77 -1.63 -26.37 14.67
N GLU A 78 -0.57 -26.51 15.44
CA GLU A 78 -0.62 -26.80 16.88
C GLU A 78 -0.99 -25.59 17.74
N GLU A 79 -0.91 -24.37 17.21
CA GLU A 79 -1.23 -23.10 17.89
C GLU A 79 -2.17 -22.22 17.05
N SER A 80 -3.11 -22.86 16.35
CA SER A 80 -3.90 -22.22 15.30
C SER A 80 -5.06 -21.37 15.78
N ASP A 81 -5.51 -21.52 17.03
CA ASP A 81 -6.66 -20.79 17.56
C ASP A 81 -6.33 -19.32 17.82
N LEU A 82 -6.72 -18.46 16.90
CA LEU A 82 -6.57 -17.01 17.00
C LEU A 82 -7.93 -16.31 17.11
N LEU A 83 -7.92 -15.09 17.64
CA LEU A 83 -9.11 -14.26 17.84
C LEU A 83 -9.00 -12.96 17.03
N LEU A 84 -10.01 -12.67 16.25
CA LEU A 84 -10.22 -11.38 15.60
C LEU A 84 -11.01 -10.48 16.53
N VAL A 85 -10.41 -9.38 16.98
CA VAL A 85 -11.04 -8.38 17.85
C VAL A 85 -11.32 -7.13 17.04
N PRO A 86 -12.60 -6.76 16.82
CA PRO A 86 -12.97 -5.61 16.00
C PRO A 86 -12.41 -4.28 16.53
N ASP A 87 -11.71 -3.50 15.69
CA ASP A 87 -11.44 -2.10 15.96
C ASP A 87 -12.67 -1.26 15.61
N ARG A 88 -13.51 -1.00 16.61
CA ARG A 88 -14.78 -0.30 16.43
C ARG A 88 -14.69 1.07 15.75
N SER A 89 -13.54 1.72 15.83
CA SER A 89 -13.29 2.99 15.15
C SER A 89 -13.23 2.86 13.62
N THR A 90 -13.14 1.62 13.09
CA THR A 90 -13.11 1.30 11.65
C THR A 90 -14.43 0.84 11.09
N VAL A 91 -15.47 0.74 11.90
CA VAL A 91 -16.79 0.27 11.44
C VAL A 91 -17.34 1.21 10.37
N ARG A 92 -17.81 0.61 9.27
CA ARG A 92 -18.42 1.33 8.14
C ARG A 92 -19.55 0.47 7.56
N LEU A 93 -20.58 1.12 6.99
CA LEU A 93 -21.47 0.45 6.05
C LEU A 93 -20.72 0.23 4.75
N THR A 94 -21.05 -0.82 4.02
CA THR A 94 -20.36 -1.11 2.77
C THR A 94 -21.37 -1.54 1.69
N PRO A 95 -21.23 -1.07 0.44
CA PRO A 95 -22.11 -1.42 -0.67
C PRO A 95 -21.67 -2.71 -1.39
N ILE A 96 -21.07 -3.67 -0.69
CA ILE A 96 -20.60 -4.93 -1.30
C ILE A 96 -21.74 -5.72 -1.94
N SER A 97 -22.93 -5.68 -1.34
CA SER A 97 -24.12 -6.38 -1.82
C SER A 97 -25.25 -5.40 -2.12
N SER A 98 -25.98 -5.64 -3.21
CA SER A 98 -27.21 -4.93 -3.53
C SER A 98 -28.45 -5.49 -2.80
N ASN A 99 -28.36 -6.72 -2.28
CA ASN A 99 -29.48 -7.46 -1.71
C ASN A 99 -29.46 -7.46 -0.17
N TYR A 100 -28.30 -7.22 0.43
CA TYR A 100 -28.10 -7.30 1.87
C TYR A 100 -27.40 -6.07 2.39
N LYS A 101 -27.83 -5.58 3.56
CA LYS A 101 -27.14 -4.52 4.28
C LYS A 101 -25.91 -5.11 4.98
N THR A 102 -24.75 -4.61 4.65
CA THR A 102 -23.49 -5.13 5.18
C THR A 102 -22.70 -4.03 5.88
N ALA A 103 -22.25 -4.32 7.09
CA ALA A 103 -21.23 -3.52 7.77
C ALA A 103 -19.85 -4.20 7.63
N THR A 104 -18.79 -3.40 7.65
CA THR A 104 -17.40 -3.88 7.67
C THR A 104 -16.66 -3.29 8.84
N VAL A 105 -15.69 -4.04 9.39
CA VAL A 105 -14.80 -3.61 10.47
C VAL A 105 -13.43 -4.24 10.28
N ILE A 106 -12.37 -3.49 10.57
CA ILE A 106 -11.01 -4.03 10.61
C ILE A 106 -10.75 -4.58 12.02
N ALA A 107 -10.17 -5.76 12.11
CA ALA A 107 -9.88 -6.42 13.36
C ALA A 107 -8.39 -6.48 13.64
N ASP A 108 -8.06 -6.42 14.91
CA ASP A 108 -6.79 -6.75 15.48
C ASP A 108 -6.71 -8.25 15.79
N VAL A 109 -5.55 -8.86 15.60
CA VAL A 109 -5.39 -10.31 15.82
C VAL A 109 -4.75 -10.59 17.17
N TYR A 110 -5.38 -11.49 17.94
CA TYR A 110 -4.93 -11.91 19.26
C TYR A 110 -4.71 -13.43 19.29
N LYS A 111 -3.80 -13.86 20.13
CA LYS A 111 -3.68 -15.27 20.51
C LYS A 111 -4.87 -15.66 21.39
N GLY A 112 -5.29 -16.93 21.34
CA GLY A 112 -6.37 -17.44 22.17
C GLY A 112 -6.11 -17.29 23.68
N TYR A 113 -7.16 -17.44 24.48
CA TYR A 113 -7.08 -17.45 25.95
C TYR A 113 -6.38 -16.24 26.60
N ASN A 114 -6.63 -15.03 26.11
CA ASN A 114 -6.03 -13.79 26.63
C ASN A 114 -4.48 -13.74 26.59
N SER A 115 -3.86 -14.47 25.69
CA SER A 115 -2.40 -14.51 25.53
C SER A 115 -1.79 -13.28 24.81
N GLY A 116 -2.57 -12.21 24.66
CA GLY A 116 -2.12 -10.94 24.07
C GLY A 116 -2.20 -10.89 22.54
N ARG A 117 -1.68 -9.81 21.97
CA ARG A 117 -1.66 -9.57 20.53
C ARG A 117 -0.79 -10.60 19.81
N LEU A 118 -1.20 -10.99 18.60
CA LEU A 118 -0.35 -11.77 17.71
C LEU A 118 0.82 -10.90 17.23
N THR A 119 2.04 -11.32 17.54
CA THR A 119 3.27 -10.59 17.15
C THR A 119 3.49 -10.53 15.65
N LYS A 120 2.91 -11.48 14.90
CA LYS A 120 2.95 -11.56 13.44
C LYS A 120 1.82 -10.80 12.74
N ASP A 121 0.91 -10.15 13.49
CA ASP A 121 -0.11 -9.28 12.91
C ASP A 121 0.54 -7.99 12.35
N PRO A 122 0.52 -7.76 11.01
CA PRO A 122 1.14 -6.58 10.42
C PRO A 122 0.57 -5.27 10.95
N ARG A 123 -0.74 -5.23 11.24
CA ARG A 123 -1.40 -4.04 11.78
C ARG A 123 -0.87 -3.70 13.18
N TYR A 124 -0.52 -4.69 13.96
CA TYR A 124 0.08 -4.48 15.29
C TYR A 124 1.44 -3.79 15.21
N VAL A 125 2.24 -4.08 14.18
CA VAL A 125 3.52 -3.38 13.95
C VAL A 125 3.32 -1.88 13.81
N SER A 126 2.34 -1.46 13.00
CA SER A 126 2.04 -0.05 12.80
C SER A 126 1.51 0.63 14.06
N GLN A 127 0.69 -0.06 14.84
CA GLN A 127 0.17 0.45 16.12
C GLN A 127 1.28 0.62 17.16
N ARG A 128 2.21 -0.32 17.29
CA ARG A 128 3.38 -0.20 18.17
C ARG A 128 4.25 1.00 17.81
N LEU A 129 4.43 1.25 16.51
CA LEU A 129 5.19 2.42 16.07
C LEU A 129 4.45 3.73 16.38
N GLU A 130 3.13 3.79 16.22
CA GLU A 130 2.33 4.96 16.62
C GLU A 130 2.37 5.19 18.14
N GLU A 131 2.32 4.13 18.93
CA GLU A 131 2.49 4.19 20.39
C GLU A 131 3.85 4.79 20.77
N TYR A 132 4.93 4.27 20.17
CA TYR A 132 6.28 4.80 20.38
C TYR A 132 6.39 6.29 20.00
N LEU A 133 5.83 6.68 18.85
CA LEU A 133 5.83 8.09 18.44
C LEU A 133 5.08 8.96 19.46
N THR A 134 3.93 8.48 19.93
CA THR A 134 3.09 9.18 20.91
C THR A 134 3.83 9.36 22.25
N GLU A 135 4.48 8.31 22.75
CA GLU A 135 5.32 8.35 23.96
C GLU A 135 6.46 9.36 23.84
N ASN A 136 6.98 9.57 22.63
CA ASN A 136 8.01 10.57 22.34
C ASN A 136 7.43 11.93 21.89
N SER A 137 6.15 12.20 22.16
CA SER A 137 5.46 13.44 21.78
C SER A 137 5.54 13.76 20.29
N MET A 138 5.52 12.73 19.45
CA MET A 138 5.54 12.81 17.99
C MET A 138 4.31 12.14 17.39
N GLN A 139 3.99 12.51 16.15
CA GLN A 139 3.02 11.85 15.31
C GLN A 139 3.53 11.81 13.87
N CYS A 140 3.27 10.70 13.18
CA CYS A 140 3.57 10.55 11.75
C CYS A 140 2.29 10.72 10.93
N GLN A 141 2.39 11.46 9.81
CA GLN A 141 1.37 11.54 8.78
C GLN A 141 1.90 10.90 7.50
N ILE A 142 1.09 10.00 6.91
CA ILE A 142 1.41 9.29 5.68
C ILE A 142 0.31 9.53 4.65
N GLY A 143 0.71 9.93 3.44
CA GLY A 143 -0.13 9.98 2.25
C GLY A 143 0.44 9.04 1.20
N SER A 144 -0.42 8.27 0.55
CA SER A 144 -0.01 7.34 -0.50
C SER A 144 -0.64 7.69 -1.83
N GLU A 145 0.15 7.58 -2.89
CA GLU A 145 -0.24 7.67 -4.29
C GLU A 145 -0.23 6.22 -4.80
N VAL A 146 -1.43 5.60 -4.91
CA VAL A 146 -1.54 4.17 -5.21
C VAL A 146 -1.98 3.99 -6.66
N GLU A 147 -1.09 3.42 -7.45
CA GLU A 147 -1.34 3.10 -8.86
C GLU A 147 -1.77 1.63 -9.02
N CYS A 148 -2.59 1.37 -10.04
CA CYS A 148 -2.97 0.00 -10.42
C CYS A 148 -3.39 -0.07 -11.89
N PHE A 149 -3.57 -1.30 -12.39
CA PHE A 149 -4.07 -1.54 -13.74
C PHE A 149 -5.49 -2.09 -13.70
N ILE A 150 -6.32 -1.59 -14.62
CA ILE A 150 -7.70 -2.04 -14.84
C ILE A 150 -7.79 -2.63 -16.26
N PHE A 151 -7.79 -3.94 -16.34
CA PHE A 151 -7.88 -4.67 -17.60
C PHE A 151 -9.31 -5.08 -17.92
N ASP A 152 -9.63 -5.26 -19.22
CA ASP A 152 -10.90 -5.84 -19.64
C ASP A 152 -10.96 -7.32 -19.30
N SER A 153 -9.87 -8.04 -19.56
CA SER A 153 -9.73 -9.45 -19.15
C SER A 153 -8.28 -9.86 -18.96
N ILE A 154 -8.10 -10.90 -18.17
CA ILE A 154 -6.85 -11.65 -18.04
C ILE A 154 -7.19 -13.12 -18.30
N ASP A 155 -6.75 -13.66 -19.43
CA ASP A 155 -6.99 -15.03 -19.83
C ASP A 155 -5.75 -15.90 -19.61
N PHE A 156 -5.85 -16.87 -18.71
CA PHE A 156 -4.86 -17.90 -18.49
C PHE A 156 -5.20 -19.13 -19.36
N LYS A 157 -4.72 -19.17 -20.60
CA LYS A 157 -4.93 -20.36 -21.43
C LYS A 157 -3.90 -21.42 -21.09
N HIS A 158 -4.33 -22.47 -20.41
CA HIS A 158 -3.57 -23.68 -20.20
C HIS A 158 -4.00 -24.71 -21.27
N ASP A 159 -3.22 -24.82 -22.34
CA ASP A 159 -3.36 -25.93 -23.30
C ASP A 159 -2.21 -26.90 -23.02
N SER A 160 -2.58 -28.08 -22.48
CA SER A 160 -1.61 -29.15 -22.18
C SER A 160 -0.90 -29.71 -23.44
N ASN A 161 -1.43 -29.42 -24.63
CA ASN A 161 -0.90 -29.88 -25.92
C ASN A 161 -0.16 -28.77 -26.69
N SER A 162 -0.13 -27.52 -26.17
CA SER A 162 0.54 -26.41 -26.84
C SER A 162 1.87 -26.08 -26.16
N SER A 163 2.90 -25.92 -26.95
CA SER A 163 4.21 -25.42 -26.48
C SER A 163 4.19 -23.95 -26.06
N SER A 164 3.06 -23.26 -26.25
CA SER A 164 2.84 -21.88 -25.82
C SER A 164 1.54 -21.79 -25.01
N ASN A 165 1.67 -21.50 -23.71
CA ASN A 165 0.54 -21.12 -22.87
C ASN A 165 0.50 -19.59 -22.79
N PRO A 166 -0.19 -18.90 -23.71
CA PRO A 166 -0.20 -17.47 -23.72
C PRO A 166 -1.02 -16.91 -22.57
N LEU A 167 -0.41 -16.03 -21.78
CA LEU A 167 -1.14 -15.08 -20.96
C LEU A 167 -1.65 -13.97 -21.88
N ILE A 168 -2.95 -13.83 -22.00
CA ILE A 168 -3.59 -12.76 -22.77
C ILE A 168 -4.16 -11.75 -21.78
N VAL A 169 -3.62 -10.54 -21.82
CA VAL A 169 -4.17 -9.40 -21.11
C VAL A 169 -4.80 -8.49 -22.15
N SER A 170 -6.07 -8.16 -21.98
CA SER A 170 -6.76 -7.24 -22.89
C SER A 170 -7.09 -5.92 -22.19
N SER A 171 -7.00 -4.83 -22.94
CA SER A 171 -7.43 -3.50 -22.52
C SER A 171 -7.98 -2.75 -23.75
N GLU A 172 -9.13 -2.12 -23.59
CA GLU A 172 -9.70 -1.27 -24.63
C GLU A 172 -8.85 -0.02 -24.95
N GLN A 173 -7.84 0.24 -24.14
CA GLN A 173 -6.88 1.32 -24.31
C GLN A 173 -5.57 0.87 -24.99
N TYR A 174 -5.40 -0.41 -25.31
CA TYR A 174 -4.28 -0.87 -26.12
C TYR A 174 -4.32 -0.28 -27.53
N GLU A 175 -3.19 -0.31 -28.24
CA GLU A 175 -3.02 0.22 -29.59
C GLU A 175 -4.08 -0.27 -30.58
N ASN A 176 -4.60 -1.49 -30.40
CA ASN A 176 -5.67 -2.10 -31.18
C ASN A 176 -7.02 -2.14 -30.45
N GLY A 177 -7.14 -1.47 -29.32
CA GLY A 177 -8.37 -1.36 -28.55
C GLY A 177 -9.35 -0.33 -29.09
N LYS A 178 -10.49 -0.20 -28.44
CA LYS A 178 -11.55 0.75 -28.84
C LYS A 178 -11.17 2.22 -28.60
N TYR A 179 -10.39 2.48 -27.57
CA TYR A 179 -9.94 3.83 -27.15
C TYR A 179 -8.40 3.85 -27.07
N PRO A 180 -7.70 3.74 -28.21
CA PRO A 180 -6.28 3.49 -28.21
C PRO A 180 -5.49 4.69 -27.67
N ILE A 181 -4.63 4.40 -26.72
CA ILE A 181 -3.64 5.31 -26.16
C ILE A 181 -2.26 4.87 -26.66
N ARG A 182 -1.46 5.81 -27.13
CA ARG A 182 -0.07 5.52 -27.51
C ARG A 182 0.71 5.04 -26.29
N ARG A 183 1.58 4.07 -26.50
CA ARG A 183 2.46 3.57 -25.46
C ARG A 183 3.17 4.71 -24.73
N LYS A 184 3.15 4.69 -23.39
CA LYS A 184 3.64 5.77 -22.50
C LYS A 184 2.96 7.13 -22.74
N GLY A 185 1.81 7.17 -23.34
CA GLY A 185 1.05 8.38 -23.64
C GLY A 185 -0.22 8.55 -22.82
N GLY A 186 -0.37 7.78 -21.72
CA GLY A 186 -1.59 7.78 -20.91
C GLY A 186 -1.68 8.91 -19.88
N TYR A 187 -0.56 9.54 -19.53
CA TYR A 187 -0.57 10.55 -18.46
C TYR A 187 -1.53 11.69 -18.77
N ASP A 188 -2.50 11.91 -17.86
CA ASP A 188 -3.60 12.87 -18.03
C ASP A 188 -4.33 12.74 -19.37
N ALA A 189 -4.58 11.49 -19.81
CA ALA A 189 -5.26 11.23 -21.08
C ALA A 189 -6.57 12.02 -21.19
N PRO A 190 -6.86 12.64 -22.36
CA PRO A 190 -8.05 13.47 -22.52
C PRO A 190 -9.32 12.61 -22.43
N PRO A 191 -10.47 13.20 -22.00
CA PRO A 191 -11.70 12.46 -21.70
C PRO A 191 -12.21 11.55 -22.83
N PHE A 192 -11.96 11.89 -24.09
CA PHE A 192 -12.42 11.06 -25.23
C PHE A 192 -11.57 9.79 -25.44
N GLN A 193 -10.38 9.71 -24.84
CA GLN A 193 -9.51 8.52 -24.88
C GLN A 193 -9.51 7.75 -23.55
N ASP A 194 -9.82 8.42 -22.45
CA ASP A 194 -9.82 7.84 -21.12
C ASP A 194 -11.15 7.13 -20.82
N SER A 195 -11.23 5.86 -21.14
CA SER A 195 -12.42 5.04 -20.93
C SER A 195 -12.69 4.69 -19.45
N LEU A 196 -11.77 5.03 -18.53
CA LEU A 196 -11.86 4.68 -17.10
C LEU A 196 -12.27 5.87 -16.21
N ILE A 197 -12.70 7.00 -16.77
CA ILE A 197 -13.11 8.18 -16.00
C ILE A 197 -14.26 7.85 -15.04
N GLU A 198 -15.35 7.27 -15.55
CA GLU A 198 -16.52 6.92 -14.73
C GLU A 198 -16.17 5.87 -13.67
N PHE A 199 -15.31 4.91 -14.00
CA PHE A 199 -14.79 3.94 -13.05
C PHE A 199 -14.09 4.63 -11.87
N ARG A 200 -13.19 5.59 -12.13
CA ARG A 200 -12.48 6.33 -11.07
C ARG A 200 -13.41 7.20 -10.26
N PHE A 201 -14.41 7.84 -10.88
CA PHE A 201 -15.42 8.62 -10.18
C PHE A 201 -16.23 7.77 -9.21
N GLU A 202 -16.63 6.57 -9.62
CA GLU A 202 -17.37 5.65 -8.77
C GLU A 202 -16.52 5.14 -7.61
N VAL A 203 -15.26 4.76 -7.85
CA VAL A 203 -14.32 4.39 -6.79
C VAL A 203 -14.16 5.52 -5.77
N ALA A 204 -13.95 6.76 -6.24
CA ALA A 204 -13.78 7.92 -5.36
C ALA A 204 -15.04 8.20 -4.53
N GLU A 205 -16.21 8.09 -5.13
CA GLU A 205 -17.47 8.32 -4.44
C GLU A 205 -17.75 7.24 -3.38
N ILE A 206 -17.46 5.97 -3.68
CA ILE A 206 -17.57 4.88 -2.71
C ILE A 206 -16.61 5.09 -1.53
N LEU A 207 -15.34 5.43 -1.80
CA LEU A 207 -14.35 5.70 -0.76
C LEU A 207 -14.78 6.86 0.15
N ARG A 208 -15.26 7.95 -0.44
CA ARG A 208 -15.70 9.13 0.29
C ARG A 208 -16.95 8.84 1.12
N ARG A 209 -17.96 8.25 0.49
CA ARG A 209 -19.31 8.11 1.08
C ARG A 209 -19.38 7.01 2.12
N TYR A 210 -18.76 5.86 1.87
CA TYR A 210 -18.90 4.69 2.73
C TYR A 210 -17.73 4.48 3.68
N TYR A 211 -16.53 4.91 3.30
CA TYR A 211 -15.33 4.65 4.08
C TYR A 211 -14.71 5.90 4.72
N ALA A 212 -15.28 7.07 4.49
CA ALA A 212 -14.74 8.34 4.95
C ALA A 212 -13.29 8.61 4.50
N ILE A 213 -12.90 8.04 3.35
CA ILE A 213 -11.59 8.26 2.74
C ILE A 213 -11.72 9.42 1.75
N GLN A 214 -11.10 10.56 2.08
CA GLN A 214 -11.14 11.74 1.23
C GLN A 214 -10.17 11.58 0.06
N VAL A 215 -10.67 11.43 -1.15
CA VAL A 215 -9.89 11.41 -2.39
C VAL A 215 -9.47 12.83 -2.77
N THR A 216 -8.24 12.98 -3.25
CA THR A 216 -7.66 14.28 -3.63
C THR A 216 -7.43 14.41 -5.14
N ASN A 217 -6.97 13.35 -5.79
CA ASN A 217 -6.69 13.31 -7.23
C ASN A 217 -7.12 11.99 -7.86
N LEU A 218 -7.46 12.06 -9.15
CA LEU A 218 -7.91 10.94 -9.99
C LEU A 218 -7.22 11.05 -11.35
N ASN A 219 -6.13 10.32 -11.55
CA ASN A 219 -5.33 10.43 -12.76
C ASN A 219 -5.43 9.16 -13.62
N HIS A 220 -5.35 9.34 -14.93
CA HIS A 220 -4.85 8.31 -15.82
C HIS A 220 -3.33 8.38 -15.81
N GLU A 221 -2.67 7.23 -15.60
CA GLU A 221 -1.23 7.15 -15.51
C GLU A 221 -0.55 6.91 -16.86
N VAL A 222 0.80 6.90 -16.85
CA VAL A 222 1.64 6.91 -18.05
C VAL A 222 1.42 5.69 -18.94
N ALA A 223 1.19 4.52 -18.35
CA ALA A 223 0.98 3.30 -19.14
C ALA A 223 -0.33 3.36 -19.94
N SER A 224 -0.28 2.86 -21.16
CA SER A 224 -1.36 2.98 -22.14
C SER A 224 -2.51 1.98 -21.96
N ASN A 225 -2.40 1.07 -21.00
CA ASN A 225 -3.26 -0.11 -20.93
C ASN A 225 -4.12 -0.16 -19.65
N GLY A 226 -4.71 0.98 -19.30
CA GLY A 226 -5.64 1.07 -18.19
C GLY A 226 -4.97 1.30 -16.84
N GLN A 227 -3.81 1.95 -16.80
CA GLN A 227 -3.19 2.36 -15.54
C GLN A 227 -3.88 3.60 -14.98
N ILE A 228 -4.25 3.51 -13.71
CA ILE A 228 -4.87 4.60 -12.97
C ILE A 228 -4.11 4.87 -11.68
N GLU A 229 -4.20 6.11 -11.20
CA GLU A 229 -3.76 6.54 -9.87
C GLU A 229 -4.92 7.23 -9.16
N ILE A 230 -5.14 6.86 -7.90
CA ILE A 230 -6.10 7.54 -7.04
C ILE A 230 -5.39 7.91 -5.74
N ASN A 231 -5.33 9.22 -5.49
CA ASN A 231 -4.69 9.79 -4.32
C ASN A 231 -5.72 10.16 -3.27
N PHE A 232 -5.42 9.88 -2.03
CA PHE A 232 -6.27 10.26 -0.91
C PHE A 232 -5.50 11.01 0.18
N MET A 233 -6.26 11.76 0.98
CA MET A 233 -5.71 12.60 2.04
C MET A 233 -4.84 11.76 2.99
N HIS A 234 -3.71 12.34 3.41
CA HIS A 234 -2.85 11.74 4.43
C HIS A 234 -3.60 11.48 5.75
N ASN A 235 -3.15 10.49 6.48
CA ASN A 235 -3.68 10.12 7.79
C ASN A 235 -2.53 9.64 8.70
N THR A 236 -2.83 9.26 9.95
CA THR A 236 -1.86 8.58 10.80
C THR A 236 -1.40 7.27 10.16
N LEU A 237 -0.28 6.74 10.61
CA LEU A 237 0.39 5.61 9.96
C LEU A 237 -0.53 4.40 9.79
N THR A 238 -1.17 3.92 10.88
CA THR A 238 -2.07 2.76 10.85
C THR A 238 -3.29 3.03 9.99
N ARG A 239 -3.89 4.23 10.10
CA ARG A 239 -5.06 4.60 9.30
C ARG A 239 -4.75 4.73 7.81
N SER A 240 -3.56 5.23 7.46
CA SER A 240 -3.14 5.26 6.06
C SER A 240 -2.97 3.86 5.48
N ALA A 241 -2.46 2.91 6.27
CA ALA A 241 -2.39 1.50 5.86
C ALA A 241 -3.78 0.86 5.75
N ASP A 242 -4.69 1.11 6.71
CA ASP A 242 -6.11 0.72 6.64
C ASP A 242 -6.78 1.27 5.35
N ASN A 243 -6.50 2.53 5.01
CA ASN A 243 -7.03 3.19 3.81
C ASN A 243 -6.51 2.55 2.51
N VAL A 244 -5.22 2.20 2.44
CA VAL A 244 -4.66 1.49 1.26
C VAL A 244 -5.31 0.12 1.09
N GLN A 245 -5.48 -0.65 2.16
CA GLN A 245 -6.16 -1.95 2.09
C GLN A 245 -7.62 -1.81 1.64
N THR A 246 -8.33 -0.85 2.21
CA THR A 246 -9.71 -0.54 1.82
C THR A 246 -9.80 -0.10 0.36
N PHE A 247 -8.89 0.77 -0.08
CA PHE A 247 -8.79 1.21 -1.47
C PHE A 247 -8.62 0.04 -2.43
N LYS A 248 -7.67 -0.85 -2.16
CA LYS A 248 -7.45 -2.05 -2.99
C LYS A 248 -8.70 -2.92 -3.10
N ASP A 249 -9.42 -3.10 -1.99
CA ASP A 249 -10.64 -3.87 -1.94
C ASP A 249 -11.77 -3.21 -2.75
N VAL A 250 -11.99 -1.90 -2.57
CA VAL A 250 -13.01 -1.14 -3.32
C VAL A 250 -12.73 -1.19 -4.82
N VAL A 251 -11.48 -0.93 -5.25
CA VAL A 251 -11.11 -0.95 -6.67
C VAL A 251 -11.41 -2.32 -7.30
N ARG A 252 -11.07 -3.42 -6.62
CA ARG A 252 -11.35 -4.78 -7.12
C ARG A 252 -12.85 -5.08 -7.21
N ASN A 253 -13.61 -4.68 -6.19
CA ASN A 253 -15.06 -4.90 -6.17
C ASN A 253 -15.77 -4.09 -7.27
N ILE A 254 -15.37 -2.84 -7.49
CA ILE A 254 -15.91 -2.01 -8.57
C ILE A 254 -15.46 -2.55 -9.94
N ALA A 255 -14.19 -2.96 -10.11
CA ALA A 255 -13.73 -3.58 -11.35
C ALA A 255 -14.59 -4.80 -11.73
N LYS A 256 -14.88 -5.67 -10.75
CA LYS A 256 -15.78 -6.81 -10.97
C LYS A 256 -17.18 -6.39 -11.44
N GLN A 257 -17.74 -5.28 -10.92
CA GLN A 257 -19.05 -4.76 -11.34
C GLN A 257 -19.02 -4.21 -12.77
N TYR A 258 -17.88 -3.68 -13.20
CA TYR A 258 -17.64 -3.22 -14.56
C TYR A 258 -17.23 -4.35 -15.53
N ASN A 259 -17.25 -5.62 -15.10
CA ASN A 259 -16.70 -6.76 -15.85
C ASN A 259 -15.23 -6.55 -16.25
N LYS A 260 -14.46 -5.92 -15.39
CA LYS A 260 -13.03 -5.67 -15.54
C LYS A 260 -12.24 -6.38 -14.44
N VAL A 261 -10.93 -6.44 -14.62
CA VAL A 261 -10.00 -7.03 -13.66
C VAL A 261 -9.01 -5.98 -13.20
N ALA A 262 -8.98 -5.71 -11.89
CA ALA A 262 -7.99 -4.83 -11.28
C ALA A 262 -6.80 -5.62 -10.75
N THR A 263 -5.59 -5.17 -11.03
CA THR A 263 -4.37 -5.73 -10.44
C THR A 263 -3.46 -4.66 -9.89
N PHE A 264 -2.88 -4.95 -8.73
CA PHE A 264 -1.88 -4.14 -8.05
C PHE A 264 -0.46 -4.69 -8.26
N MET A 265 -0.26 -5.53 -9.26
CA MET A 265 1.07 -5.95 -9.68
C MET A 265 1.93 -4.74 -10.04
N PRO A 266 3.18 -4.66 -9.55
CA PRO A 266 4.09 -3.55 -9.86
C PRO A 266 4.40 -3.40 -11.34
N LYS A 267 4.46 -4.51 -12.08
CA LYS A 267 4.79 -4.52 -13.52
C LYS A 267 4.06 -5.66 -14.23
N PRO A 268 2.74 -5.53 -14.48
CA PRO A 268 1.99 -6.59 -15.15
C PRO A 268 2.38 -6.76 -16.62
N ILE A 269 2.78 -5.68 -17.30
CA ILE A 269 3.18 -5.70 -18.70
C ILE A 269 4.70 -5.51 -18.81
N PHE A 270 5.40 -6.57 -19.16
CA PHE A 270 6.83 -6.57 -19.42
C PHE A 270 7.18 -7.55 -20.54
N GLY A 271 8.15 -7.21 -21.40
CA GLY A 271 8.58 -8.01 -22.54
C GLY A 271 9.52 -9.14 -22.12
N GLN A 272 9.48 -10.24 -22.90
CA GLN A 272 10.35 -11.40 -22.67
C GLN A 272 11.71 -11.30 -23.41
N GLY A 273 11.81 -10.49 -24.46
CA GLY A 273 13.01 -10.40 -25.30
C GLY A 273 13.76 -9.07 -25.21
N ASP A 274 13.07 -7.98 -25.47
CA ASP A 274 13.61 -6.62 -25.30
C ASP A 274 12.75 -5.84 -24.32
N PRO A 275 13.22 -5.63 -23.09
CA PRO A 275 12.47 -4.86 -22.08
C PRO A 275 12.03 -3.47 -22.58
N LYS A 276 12.71 -2.91 -23.59
CA LYS A 276 12.40 -1.57 -24.11
C LYS A 276 11.25 -1.57 -25.12
N ASN A 277 11.02 -2.68 -25.82
CA ASN A 277 10.06 -2.69 -26.92
C ASN A 277 8.68 -3.26 -26.58
N GLU A 278 8.55 -4.08 -25.52
CA GLU A 278 7.28 -4.71 -25.16
C GLU A 278 6.78 -4.34 -23.74
N SER A 279 7.54 -3.52 -22.99
CA SER A 279 7.18 -3.10 -21.64
C SER A 279 6.53 -1.73 -21.64
N ASP A 280 5.49 -1.53 -20.85
CA ASP A 280 4.93 -0.23 -20.49
C ASP A 280 5.37 0.16 -19.07
N ASN A 281 4.98 1.33 -18.55
CA ASN A 281 5.32 1.75 -17.19
C ASN A 281 4.73 0.78 -16.16
N GLY A 282 5.32 0.73 -14.98
CA GLY A 282 4.81 -0.04 -13.84
C GLY A 282 4.13 0.84 -12.82
N SER A 283 3.46 0.22 -11.84
CA SER A 283 2.73 0.88 -10.77
C SER A 283 3.58 1.13 -9.54
N GLY A 284 3.52 2.33 -8.99
CA GLY A 284 4.10 2.74 -7.72
C GLY A 284 3.07 2.86 -6.60
N MET A 285 3.58 2.87 -5.37
CA MET A 285 2.86 3.33 -4.18
C MET A 285 3.74 4.38 -3.50
N HIS A 286 3.88 5.53 -4.15
CA HIS A 286 4.72 6.59 -3.64
C HIS A 286 4.21 7.03 -2.27
N THR A 287 5.10 7.07 -1.29
CA THR A 287 4.75 7.31 0.10
C THR A 287 5.27 8.65 0.57
N SER A 288 4.36 9.58 0.80
CA SER A 288 4.63 10.90 1.38
C SER A 288 4.58 10.84 2.89
N ILE A 289 5.63 11.34 3.58
CA ILE A 289 5.79 11.24 5.03
C ILE A 289 6.09 12.62 5.61
N SER A 290 5.47 12.91 6.74
CA SER A 290 5.84 14.05 7.60
C SER A 290 5.74 13.67 9.07
N LEU A 291 6.65 14.21 9.91
CA LEU A 291 6.61 14.08 11.36
C LEU A 291 6.21 15.40 12.01
N TRP A 292 5.48 15.27 13.10
CA TRP A 292 4.89 16.40 13.81
C TRP A 292 5.17 16.29 15.30
N SER A 293 5.44 17.40 15.96
CA SER A 293 5.61 17.50 17.42
C SER A 293 4.41 18.22 18.05
N GLY A 294 4.12 17.93 19.32
CA GLY A 294 3.15 18.68 20.12
C GLY A 294 1.75 18.10 20.21
N GLY A 295 1.55 16.84 19.92
CA GLY A 295 0.27 16.13 20.09
C GLY A 295 0.12 15.51 21.49
N SER A 296 0.30 16.24 22.60
CA SER A 296 -0.04 15.69 23.92
C SER A 296 -1.56 15.64 24.07
N SER A 297 -2.12 14.46 24.14
CA SER A 297 -3.50 14.21 24.57
C SER A 297 -3.64 14.43 26.08
N SER A 298 -3.67 15.69 26.53
CA SER A 298 -4.17 16.02 27.85
C SER A 298 -5.65 16.35 27.73
N SER A 299 -6.50 15.35 27.62
CA SER A 299 -7.88 15.42 28.11
C SER A 299 -8.50 14.02 28.08
N SER A 300 -8.91 13.60 29.24
CA SER A 300 -9.77 12.48 29.58
C SER A 300 -11.20 12.64 29.05
N SER A 301 -11.37 12.91 27.76
CA SER A 301 -12.65 12.79 27.10
C SER A 301 -12.50 11.74 26.00
N ALA A 302 -13.20 10.63 26.18
CA ALA A 302 -13.31 9.53 25.25
C ALA A 302 -14.06 9.96 23.96
N SER A 303 -13.51 10.92 23.22
CA SER A 303 -13.95 11.14 21.84
C SER A 303 -13.23 10.13 20.97
N SER A 304 -13.98 9.22 20.40
CA SER A 304 -13.58 8.12 19.54
C SER A 304 -12.92 8.54 18.22
N ASP A 305 -12.75 9.82 17.98
CA ASP A 305 -12.17 10.34 16.75
C ASP A 305 -10.66 10.60 16.93
N ARG A 306 -9.88 9.51 16.78
CA ARG A 306 -8.41 9.59 16.68
C ARG A 306 -7.93 10.27 15.38
N SER A 307 -8.84 10.62 14.48
CA SER A 307 -8.54 11.27 13.20
C SER A 307 -8.31 12.79 13.32
N SER A 308 -8.70 13.42 14.43
CA SER A 308 -8.51 14.86 14.58
C SER A 308 -7.07 15.20 14.98
N PHE A 309 -6.28 15.59 14.00
CA PHE A 309 -4.96 16.18 14.18
C PHE A 309 -5.08 17.51 14.95
N LYS A 310 -4.85 17.50 16.27
CA LYS A 310 -4.77 18.73 17.05
C LYS A 310 -3.37 19.33 16.90
N SER A 311 -3.28 20.39 16.10
CA SER A 311 -2.25 21.44 16.02
C SER A 311 -0.85 21.07 16.55
N GLY A 312 -0.11 20.24 15.83
CA GLY A 312 1.32 20.04 16.05
C GLY A 312 2.16 20.92 15.10
N THR A 313 3.45 21.02 15.38
CA THR A 313 4.42 21.66 14.48
C THR A 313 5.05 20.60 13.58
N ASN A 314 5.04 20.82 12.28
CA ASN A 314 5.75 19.96 11.34
C ASN A 314 7.26 20.09 11.54
N ILE A 315 7.90 19.03 12.07
CA ILE A 315 9.32 19.06 12.43
C ILE A 315 10.26 18.90 11.23
N PHE A 316 9.71 18.61 10.04
CA PHE A 316 10.48 18.62 8.79
C PHE A 316 10.60 20.00 8.16
N TYR A 317 9.85 20.98 8.64
CA TYR A 317 9.86 22.32 8.08
C TYR A 317 10.90 23.23 8.75
N ASP A 318 11.69 23.93 7.92
CA ASP A 318 12.56 25.04 8.33
C ASP A 318 12.46 26.18 7.30
N ARG A 319 11.88 27.30 7.72
CA ARG A 319 11.72 28.49 6.86
C ARG A 319 13.06 29.05 6.37
N ASN A 320 14.14 28.85 7.10
CA ASN A 320 15.45 29.42 6.81
C ASN A 320 16.29 28.56 5.87
N ASP A 321 15.84 27.32 5.56
CA ASP A 321 16.52 26.51 4.56
C ASP A 321 16.17 26.98 3.14
N ASN A 322 17.16 27.52 2.44
CA ASN A 322 17.00 28.08 1.10
C ASN A 322 16.81 27.03 0.01
N TYR A 323 17.17 25.75 0.28
CA TYR A 323 17.10 24.69 -0.74
C TYR A 323 15.68 24.13 -0.87
N ALA A 324 15.12 23.63 0.22
CA ALA A 324 13.84 22.92 0.19
C ALA A 324 12.90 23.30 1.35
N GLU A 325 13.23 24.33 2.15
CA GLU A 325 12.58 24.61 3.45
C GLU A 325 12.52 23.35 4.34
N LEU A 326 13.56 22.52 4.29
CA LEU A 326 13.67 21.25 4.99
C LEU A 326 14.58 21.37 6.21
N SER A 327 14.07 21.01 7.38
CA SER A 327 14.83 21.05 8.63
C SER A 327 15.97 20.02 8.65
N GLN A 328 16.91 20.21 9.57
CA GLN A 328 17.97 19.23 9.81
C GLN A 328 17.42 17.87 10.26
N THR A 329 16.31 17.85 11.01
CA THR A 329 15.60 16.62 11.39
C THR A 329 15.06 15.90 10.15
N GLY A 330 14.45 16.65 9.21
CA GLY A 330 14.02 16.07 7.93
C GLY A 330 15.18 15.51 7.11
N ARG A 331 16.34 16.18 7.12
CA ARG A 331 17.57 15.67 6.46
C ARG A 331 18.07 14.38 7.10
N TYR A 332 18.11 14.30 8.42
CA TYR A 332 18.49 13.06 9.12
C TYR A 332 17.51 11.92 8.85
N PHE A 333 16.22 12.22 8.77
CA PHE A 333 15.22 11.24 8.40
C PHE A 333 15.46 10.69 6.97
N ILE A 334 15.76 11.56 6.00
CA ILE A 334 16.19 11.15 4.65
C ILE A 334 17.45 10.29 4.73
N GLY A 335 18.45 10.72 5.52
CA GLY A 335 19.70 9.98 5.71
C GLY A 335 19.47 8.54 6.15
N GLY A 336 18.56 8.32 7.11
CA GLY A 336 18.20 6.98 7.57
C GLY A 336 17.54 6.14 6.47
N ILE A 337 16.60 6.69 5.70
CA ILE A 337 16.00 5.95 4.59
C ILE A 337 17.05 5.60 3.52
N LEU A 338 17.97 6.50 3.19
CA LEU A 338 19.03 6.23 2.21
C LEU A 338 20.03 5.18 2.73
N GLU A 339 20.39 5.22 4.02
CA GLU A 339 21.26 4.24 4.67
C GLU A 339 20.68 2.83 4.54
N HIS A 340 19.39 2.67 4.81
CA HIS A 340 18.68 1.39 4.83
C HIS A 340 17.95 1.06 3.50
N ALA A 341 18.17 1.83 2.42
CA ALA A 341 17.38 1.70 1.18
C ALA A 341 17.42 0.29 0.56
N SER A 342 18.57 -0.38 0.62
CA SER A 342 18.72 -1.74 0.09
C SER A 342 17.92 -2.78 0.87
N SER A 343 17.94 -2.71 2.20
CA SER A 343 17.17 -3.60 3.06
C SER A 343 15.67 -3.28 3.02
N LEU A 344 15.31 -1.99 2.96
CA LEU A 344 13.93 -1.55 2.79
C LEU A 344 13.29 -2.10 1.52
N ALA A 345 14.07 -2.24 0.43
CA ALA A 345 13.57 -2.75 -0.85
C ALA A 345 12.87 -4.12 -0.70
N ALA A 346 13.35 -5.00 0.19
CA ALA A 346 12.74 -6.29 0.46
C ALA A 346 11.30 -6.18 1.01
N ILE A 347 10.95 -5.07 1.69
CA ILE A 347 9.64 -4.87 2.35
C ILE A 347 8.73 -3.99 1.49
N VAL A 348 9.29 -2.97 0.83
CA VAL A 348 8.50 -1.98 0.08
C VAL A 348 8.32 -2.35 -1.39
N ALA A 349 9.16 -3.24 -1.93
CA ALA A 349 9.10 -3.83 -3.27
C ALA A 349 9.22 -5.36 -3.14
N PRO A 350 8.21 -6.04 -2.55
CA PRO A 350 8.36 -7.35 -1.90
C PRO A 350 8.13 -8.55 -2.81
N THR A 351 8.00 -8.36 -4.11
CA THR A 351 7.70 -9.45 -5.05
C THR A 351 8.78 -9.58 -6.13
N VAL A 352 8.92 -10.76 -6.71
CA VAL A 352 9.79 -10.93 -7.89
C VAL A 352 9.35 -9.98 -9.03
N ASN A 353 8.05 -9.70 -9.13
CA ASN A 353 7.52 -8.75 -10.10
C ASN A 353 7.93 -7.29 -9.81
N SER A 354 8.18 -6.92 -8.57
CA SER A 354 8.67 -5.59 -8.17
C SER A 354 9.96 -5.22 -8.90
N TYR A 355 10.86 -6.19 -9.09
CA TYR A 355 12.16 -5.97 -9.74
C TYR A 355 12.09 -5.89 -11.28
N HIS A 356 10.95 -6.22 -11.85
CA HIS A 356 10.64 -5.85 -13.24
C HIS A 356 10.21 -4.38 -13.37
N ARG A 357 9.74 -3.75 -12.29
CA ARG A 357 9.45 -2.31 -12.23
C ARG A 357 10.74 -1.50 -12.02
N VAL A 358 11.62 -1.92 -11.14
CA VAL A 358 12.85 -1.21 -10.76
C VAL A 358 13.93 -1.36 -11.85
N ILE A 359 13.62 -0.84 -13.04
CA ILE A 359 14.51 -0.84 -14.21
C ILE A 359 14.66 0.60 -14.73
N PRO A 360 15.89 1.07 -15.03
CA PRO A 360 16.11 2.40 -15.56
C PRO A 360 15.33 2.66 -16.87
N GLY A 361 14.69 3.83 -16.98
CA GLY A 361 13.99 4.27 -18.21
C GLY A 361 12.47 4.04 -18.22
N PHE A 362 11.87 3.59 -17.10
CA PHE A 362 10.42 3.41 -16.93
C PHE A 362 9.86 4.23 -15.76
N GLU A 363 10.45 5.38 -15.48
CA GLU A 363 10.06 6.30 -14.39
C GLU A 363 10.12 5.71 -12.97
N ALA A 364 10.58 4.47 -12.84
CA ALA A 364 10.81 3.85 -11.54
C ALA A 364 12.13 4.35 -10.94
N PRO A 365 12.15 4.75 -9.67
CA PRO A 365 13.36 5.21 -9.01
C PRO A 365 14.27 4.02 -8.70
N VAL A 366 15.46 4.04 -9.27
CA VAL A 366 16.48 2.99 -9.09
C VAL A 366 17.61 3.46 -8.21
N TYR A 367 17.88 4.78 -8.20
CA TYR A 367 19.10 5.35 -7.64
C TYR A 367 18.89 5.88 -6.22
N VAL A 368 19.72 5.41 -5.29
CA VAL A 368 19.75 5.81 -3.88
C VAL A 368 20.32 7.22 -3.78
N ALA A 369 19.44 8.19 -3.90
CA ALA A 369 19.73 9.61 -3.85
C ALA A 369 18.48 10.38 -3.39
N TRP A 370 18.66 11.64 -3.01
CA TRP A 370 17.56 12.54 -2.68
C TRP A 370 17.68 13.88 -3.42
N SER A 371 16.56 14.54 -3.62
CA SER A 371 16.54 15.85 -4.27
C SER A 371 15.24 16.60 -4.01
N ARG A 372 15.27 17.89 -4.32
CA ARG A 372 14.09 18.75 -4.43
C ARG A 372 13.53 18.66 -5.85
N GLY A 373 12.39 17.97 -6.01
CA GLY A 373 11.66 17.93 -7.28
C GLY A 373 12.13 16.91 -8.30
N ASN A 374 13.35 16.37 -8.23
CA ASN A 374 13.88 15.39 -9.19
C ASN A 374 13.23 14.01 -8.99
N ARG A 375 12.54 13.51 -10.00
CA ARG A 375 11.83 12.22 -9.98
C ARG A 375 12.73 11.01 -10.28
N SER A 376 14.01 11.20 -10.64
CA SER A 376 14.97 10.11 -10.85
C SER A 376 15.62 9.62 -9.54
N ALA A 377 15.48 10.37 -8.44
CA ALA A 377 15.92 10.00 -7.11
C ALA A 377 14.85 9.19 -6.37
N ILE A 378 15.25 8.24 -5.50
CA ILE A 378 14.29 7.47 -4.69
C ILE A 378 13.59 8.32 -3.63
N ILE A 379 14.20 9.42 -3.18
CA ILE A 379 13.58 10.38 -2.26
C ILE A 379 13.46 11.74 -2.94
N ARG A 380 12.24 12.25 -2.96
CA ARG A 380 11.92 13.58 -3.46
C ARG A 380 11.37 14.43 -2.30
N VAL A 381 11.82 15.67 -2.18
CA VAL A 381 11.14 16.70 -1.39
C VAL A 381 10.26 17.50 -2.34
N PRO A 382 8.92 17.34 -2.32
CA PRO A 382 8.05 18.03 -3.25
C PRO A 382 8.17 19.55 -3.13
N VAL A 383 8.16 20.22 -4.28
CA VAL A 383 8.13 21.69 -4.34
C VAL A 383 6.69 22.14 -4.14
N ASN A 384 6.47 22.92 -3.09
CA ASN A 384 5.19 23.53 -2.76
C ASN A 384 5.34 25.06 -2.74
N GLU A 385 4.23 25.76 -2.52
CA GLU A 385 4.28 27.19 -2.23
C GLU A 385 5.17 27.45 -1.01
N LYS A 386 5.94 28.54 -1.07
CA LYS A 386 6.84 28.92 0.03
C LYS A 386 6.07 29.28 1.29
N ASN A 387 6.72 29.04 2.44
CA ASN A 387 6.23 29.37 3.77
C ASN A 387 4.97 28.60 4.21
N ILE A 388 4.64 27.48 3.59
CA ILE A 388 3.54 26.61 4.02
C ILE A 388 4.09 25.40 4.78
N SER A 389 4.26 25.56 6.10
CA SER A 389 4.81 24.51 6.97
C SER A 389 4.00 23.20 6.92
N LYS A 390 2.67 23.30 6.81
CA LYS A 390 1.77 22.15 6.80
C LYS A 390 1.95 21.23 5.59
N SER A 391 2.45 21.76 4.48
CA SER A 391 2.64 20.99 3.24
C SER A 391 4.01 20.30 3.16
N LYS A 392 4.94 20.58 4.10
CA LYS A 392 6.28 20.01 4.06
C LYS A 392 6.26 18.52 4.36
N ARG A 393 6.78 17.75 3.40
CA ARG A 393 6.87 16.31 3.45
C ARG A 393 8.05 15.81 2.61
N ILE A 394 8.44 14.59 2.82
CA ILE A 394 9.33 13.84 1.93
C ILE A 394 8.51 12.75 1.24
N GLU A 395 8.85 12.43 0.02
CA GLU A 395 8.22 11.38 -0.77
C GLU A 395 9.25 10.29 -1.05
N PHE A 396 9.00 9.09 -0.55
CA PHE A 396 9.77 7.90 -0.87
C PHE A 396 9.09 7.16 -2.02
N ARG A 397 9.79 7.01 -3.13
CA ARG A 397 9.24 6.58 -4.42
C ARG A 397 9.48 5.10 -4.74
N ALA A 398 10.29 4.40 -3.92
CA ALA A 398 10.59 2.99 -4.13
C ALA A 398 9.40 2.05 -3.90
N PRO A 399 8.49 2.30 -2.95
CA PRO A 399 7.38 1.38 -2.69
C PRO A 399 6.51 1.14 -3.92
N ASP A 400 5.99 -0.08 -4.02
CA ASP A 400 5.00 -0.46 -5.01
C ASP A 400 3.73 -1.03 -4.34
N PRO A 401 2.61 -1.11 -5.08
CA PRO A 401 1.32 -1.45 -4.49
C PRO A 401 1.16 -2.92 -4.10
N SER A 402 2.13 -3.80 -4.41
CA SER A 402 2.14 -5.18 -3.91
C SER A 402 2.60 -5.28 -2.45
N ALA A 403 3.20 -4.21 -1.91
CA ALA A 403 3.66 -4.19 -0.54
C ALA A 403 2.49 -4.25 0.47
N ASN A 404 2.75 -4.95 1.59
CA ASN A 404 1.89 -4.85 2.76
C ASN A 404 2.02 -3.45 3.37
N PRO A 405 0.97 -2.60 3.34
CA PRO A 405 1.10 -1.19 3.70
C PRO A 405 1.49 -0.97 5.18
N TYR A 406 1.05 -1.85 6.08
CA TYR A 406 1.42 -1.77 7.49
C TYR A 406 2.93 -1.98 7.68
N LEU A 407 3.49 -3.00 7.04
CA LEU A 407 4.92 -3.30 7.12
C LEU A 407 5.74 -2.25 6.37
N ALA A 408 5.31 -1.86 5.17
CA ALA A 408 6.01 -0.88 4.35
C ALA A 408 6.10 0.48 5.04
N PHE A 409 4.99 1.03 5.52
CA PHE A 409 5.00 2.34 6.17
C PHE A 409 5.78 2.31 7.48
N SER A 410 5.63 1.23 8.27
CA SER A 410 6.38 1.09 9.51
C SER A 410 7.88 0.98 9.29
N SER A 411 8.32 0.21 8.28
CA SER A 411 9.76 0.07 7.98
C SER A 411 10.39 1.38 7.51
N ILE A 412 9.68 2.15 6.67
CA ILE A 412 10.15 3.47 6.20
C ILE A 412 10.30 4.44 7.37
N VAL A 413 9.30 4.50 8.25
CA VAL A 413 9.36 5.41 9.41
C VAL A 413 10.43 4.95 10.39
N ALA A 414 10.59 3.65 10.63
CA ALA A 414 11.65 3.10 11.49
C ALA A 414 13.05 3.47 10.96
N ALA A 415 13.29 3.33 9.66
CA ALA A 415 14.55 3.75 9.02
C ALA A 415 14.82 5.26 9.19
N GLY A 416 13.79 6.07 8.98
CA GLY A 416 13.92 7.53 9.19
C GLY A 416 14.19 7.90 10.63
N LEU A 417 13.55 7.24 11.60
CA LEU A 417 13.79 7.46 13.04
C LEU A 417 15.21 7.03 13.47
N ASP A 418 15.73 5.94 12.90
CA ASP A 418 17.11 5.53 13.12
C ASP A 418 18.09 6.58 12.61
N GLY A 419 17.82 7.15 11.41
CA GLY A 419 18.60 8.26 10.87
C GLY A 419 18.58 9.52 11.75
N ILE A 420 17.43 9.87 12.33
CA ILE A 420 17.33 10.97 13.30
C ILE A 420 18.17 10.66 14.55
N LYS A 421 18.05 9.45 15.08
CA LYS A 421 18.78 9.00 16.29
C LYS A 421 20.29 9.03 16.08
N LYS A 422 20.76 8.53 14.94
CA LYS A 422 22.17 8.48 14.56
C LYS A 422 22.70 9.82 14.02
N LYS A 423 21.81 10.76 13.68
CA LYS A 423 22.13 12.00 12.94
C LYS A 423 22.79 11.72 11.59
N THR A 424 22.25 10.74 10.85
CA THR A 424 22.78 10.31 9.56
C THR A 424 22.63 11.42 8.53
N ASP A 425 23.75 11.88 7.97
CA ASP A 425 23.74 12.89 6.91
C ASP A 425 23.32 12.23 5.58
N PRO A 426 22.28 12.75 4.89
CA PRO A 426 21.87 12.21 3.59
C PRO A 426 22.85 12.50 2.45
N GLY A 427 23.91 13.24 2.70
CA GLY A 427 24.83 13.72 1.67
C GLY A 427 24.22 14.84 0.79
N SER A 428 24.92 15.20 -0.27
CA SER A 428 24.47 16.23 -1.20
C SER A 428 23.24 15.79 -2.00
N SER A 429 22.31 16.72 -2.19
CA SER A 429 21.16 16.50 -3.08
C SER A 429 21.60 16.39 -4.56
N VAL A 430 20.87 15.60 -5.34
CA VAL A 430 21.15 15.34 -6.76
C VAL A 430 20.01 15.89 -7.61
N ASP A 431 20.18 17.12 -8.12
CA ASP A 431 19.13 17.82 -8.89
C ASP A 431 19.16 17.50 -10.40
N ASN A 432 20.24 16.95 -10.90
CA ASN A 432 20.38 16.54 -12.30
C ASN A 432 19.68 15.19 -12.56
N ASP A 433 19.21 15.00 -13.78
CA ASP A 433 18.64 13.72 -14.22
C ASP A 433 19.67 12.57 -14.11
N ILE A 434 19.48 11.72 -13.09
CA ILE A 434 20.42 10.63 -12.77
C ILE A 434 20.44 9.56 -13.88
N TYR A 435 19.33 9.39 -14.62
CA TYR A 435 19.29 8.43 -15.73
C TYR A 435 20.26 8.77 -16.86
N LYS A 436 20.55 10.05 -17.05
CA LYS A 436 21.48 10.56 -18.08
C LYS A 436 22.92 10.67 -17.59
N MET A 437 23.18 10.44 -16.30
CA MET A 437 24.55 10.50 -15.76
C MET A 437 25.38 9.30 -16.20
N SER A 438 26.69 9.57 -16.49
CA SER A 438 27.67 8.48 -16.67
C SER A 438 27.92 7.73 -15.36
N GLU A 439 28.26 6.45 -15.44
CA GLU A 439 28.60 5.62 -14.26
C GLU A 439 29.76 6.23 -13.44
N GLN A 440 30.71 6.87 -14.11
CA GLN A 440 31.80 7.59 -13.43
C GLN A 440 31.27 8.76 -12.57
N ASN A 441 30.29 9.51 -13.06
CA ASN A 441 29.71 10.62 -12.30
C ASN A 441 28.86 10.11 -11.15
N LYS A 442 28.07 9.04 -11.35
CA LYS A 442 27.32 8.39 -10.28
C LYS A 442 28.25 7.90 -9.16
N SER A 443 29.34 7.23 -9.53
CA SER A 443 30.35 6.74 -8.57
C SER A 443 31.01 7.88 -7.78
N LYS A 444 31.37 9.01 -8.46
CA LYS A 444 31.94 10.18 -7.78
C LYS A 444 30.99 10.81 -6.76
N LEU A 445 29.66 10.74 -7.02
CA LEU A 445 28.62 11.24 -6.12
C LEU A 445 28.20 10.21 -5.08
N GLY A 446 28.78 9.00 -5.07
CA GLY A 446 28.41 7.92 -4.17
C GLY A 446 26.99 7.37 -4.39
N ILE A 447 26.40 7.60 -5.58
CA ILE A 447 25.05 7.14 -5.91
C ILE A 447 25.09 5.65 -6.16
N LYS A 448 24.40 4.90 -5.29
CA LYS A 448 24.19 3.44 -5.41
C LYS A 448 22.85 3.17 -6.13
N SER A 449 22.68 1.94 -6.61
CA SER A 449 21.38 1.46 -7.09
C SER A 449 20.72 0.59 -6.01
N LEU A 450 19.39 0.52 -6.03
CA LEU A 450 18.64 -0.48 -5.29
C LEU A 450 19.03 -1.89 -5.76
N PRO A 451 18.77 -2.94 -4.94
CA PRO A 451 18.96 -4.33 -5.37
C PRO A 451 18.25 -4.63 -6.70
N GLY A 452 18.83 -5.47 -7.52
CA GLY A 452 18.29 -5.83 -8.83
C GLY A 452 17.30 -7.00 -8.79
N THR A 453 17.27 -7.76 -7.70
CA THR A 453 16.40 -8.93 -7.50
C THR A 453 15.82 -8.95 -6.09
N LEU A 454 14.71 -9.69 -5.92
CA LEU A 454 14.17 -9.93 -4.58
C LEU A 454 15.17 -10.70 -3.71
N THR A 455 15.90 -11.65 -4.28
CA THR A 455 16.95 -12.41 -3.58
C THR A 455 17.99 -11.47 -2.97
N ASP A 456 18.54 -10.55 -3.78
CA ASP A 456 19.55 -9.59 -3.29
C ASP A 456 18.97 -8.71 -2.17
N ALA A 457 17.73 -8.23 -2.32
CA ALA A 457 17.08 -7.42 -1.30
C ALA A 457 16.84 -8.18 0.02
N LEU A 458 16.49 -9.46 -0.05
CA LEU A 458 16.33 -10.31 1.13
C LEU A 458 17.65 -10.54 1.86
N GLU A 459 18.77 -10.69 1.13
CA GLU A 459 20.08 -10.79 1.76
C GLU A 459 20.49 -9.45 2.42
N GLU A 460 20.20 -8.31 1.78
CA GLU A 460 20.41 -6.99 2.39
C GLU A 460 19.57 -6.84 3.68
N LEU A 461 18.30 -7.28 3.68
CA LEU A 461 17.43 -7.23 4.87
C LEU A 461 17.96 -8.12 6.01
N LYS A 462 18.53 -9.27 5.72
CA LYS A 462 19.18 -10.13 6.75
C LYS A 462 20.39 -9.44 7.38
N CYS A 463 21.18 -8.73 6.57
CA CYS A 463 22.40 -8.04 7.03
C CYS A 463 22.07 -6.74 7.77
N ASP A 464 21.00 -6.07 7.40
CA ASP A 464 20.61 -4.74 7.90
C ASP A 464 19.14 -4.70 8.31
N SER A 465 18.80 -5.34 9.43
CA SER A 465 17.46 -5.38 10.02
C SER A 465 17.37 -4.70 11.39
N LYS A 466 18.49 -4.27 11.95
CA LYS A 466 18.55 -3.78 13.33
C LYS A 466 17.65 -2.56 13.60
N TYR A 467 17.45 -1.70 12.62
CA TYR A 467 16.57 -0.53 12.73
C TYR A 467 15.08 -0.91 12.87
N LEU A 468 14.71 -2.16 12.54
CA LEU A 468 13.34 -2.69 12.65
C LEU A 468 13.05 -3.30 14.02
N GLU A 469 14.07 -3.76 14.77
CA GLU A 469 13.91 -4.59 15.99
C GLU A 469 12.99 -4.00 17.06
N LEU A 470 12.90 -2.66 17.11
CA LEU A 470 12.02 -2.00 18.08
C LEU A 470 10.53 -2.24 17.81
N PHE A 471 10.16 -2.42 16.52
CA PHE A 471 8.77 -2.50 16.07
C PHE A 471 8.40 -3.86 15.48
N PHE A 472 9.34 -4.50 14.80
CA PHE A 472 9.18 -5.83 14.21
C PHE A 472 9.73 -6.87 15.17
N ASN A 473 8.88 -7.77 15.63
CA ASN A 473 9.36 -8.90 16.43
C ASN A 473 10.18 -9.85 15.55
N SER A 474 11.14 -10.56 16.14
CA SER A 474 12.02 -11.49 15.42
C SER A 474 11.24 -12.58 14.69
N ASP A 475 10.19 -13.11 15.33
CA ASP A 475 9.32 -14.16 14.76
C ASP A 475 8.56 -13.69 13.49
N LEU A 476 8.16 -12.41 13.44
CA LEU A 476 7.58 -11.83 12.26
C LEU A 476 8.62 -11.70 11.13
N LEU A 477 9.81 -11.17 11.44
CA LEU A 477 10.86 -10.96 10.44
C LEU A 477 11.37 -12.29 9.87
N GLU A 478 11.58 -13.30 10.71
CA GLU A 478 11.95 -14.66 10.31
C GLU A 478 10.88 -15.28 9.41
N THR A 479 9.61 -15.18 9.82
CA THR A 479 8.47 -15.67 9.03
C THR A 479 8.41 -14.95 7.68
N TYR A 480 8.58 -13.64 7.65
CA TYR A 480 8.58 -12.85 6.42
C TYR A 480 9.69 -13.30 5.45
N LEU A 481 10.92 -13.43 5.94
CA LEU A 481 12.06 -13.89 5.16
C LEU A 481 11.85 -15.30 4.61
N MET A 482 11.32 -16.21 5.43
CA MET A 482 10.98 -17.59 5.01
C MET A 482 9.96 -17.57 3.87
N LEU A 483 8.84 -16.86 4.04
CA LEU A 483 7.77 -16.79 3.04
C LEU A 483 8.26 -16.19 1.72
N LYS A 484 9.11 -15.17 1.77
CA LYS A 484 9.67 -14.53 0.58
C LYS A 484 10.71 -15.40 -0.12
N LYS A 485 11.48 -16.17 0.63
CA LYS A 485 12.41 -17.16 0.06
C LYS A 485 11.65 -18.28 -0.66
N GLU A 486 10.60 -18.84 -0.05
CA GLU A 486 9.72 -19.82 -0.70
C GLU A 486 9.12 -19.27 -2.01
N GLU A 487 8.71 -18.02 -2.02
CA GLU A 487 8.17 -17.33 -3.19
C GLU A 487 9.20 -17.23 -4.33
N VAL A 488 10.45 -16.87 -4.01
CA VAL A 488 11.55 -16.84 -5.00
C VAL A 488 11.81 -18.25 -5.54
N GLU A 489 11.90 -19.25 -4.68
CA GLU A 489 12.12 -20.64 -5.08
C GLU A 489 11.01 -21.18 -5.97
N GLU A 490 9.73 -20.87 -5.67
CA GLU A 490 8.57 -21.24 -6.48
C GLU A 490 8.65 -20.66 -7.91
N ILE A 491 9.05 -19.38 -8.02
CA ILE A 491 9.06 -18.68 -9.31
C ILE A 491 10.33 -19.02 -10.12
N GLU A 492 11.49 -19.02 -9.49
CA GLU A 492 12.79 -19.14 -10.15
C GLU A 492 13.32 -20.58 -10.19
N GLY A 493 13.05 -21.39 -9.15
CA GLY A 493 13.56 -22.76 -9.02
C GLY A 493 13.06 -23.73 -10.09
N GLN A 494 11.87 -23.49 -10.65
CA GLN A 494 11.32 -24.32 -11.73
C GLN A 494 11.89 -24.04 -13.12
N ARG A 495 12.84 -23.08 -13.25
CA ARG A 495 13.48 -22.81 -14.55
C ARG A 495 14.35 -23.97 -15.04
N SER A 496 14.73 -24.91 -14.18
CA SER A 496 15.71 -25.98 -14.49
C SER A 496 15.12 -27.37 -14.73
N SER A 497 13.83 -27.64 -14.49
CA SER A 497 13.33 -29.02 -14.42
C SER A 497 12.20 -29.44 -15.34
N SER A 498 11.62 -28.55 -16.17
CA SER A 498 10.51 -28.93 -17.04
C SER A 498 10.84 -28.73 -18.54
N SER A 499 10.49 -29.73 -19.36
CA SER A 499 10.61 -29.69 -20.81
C SER A 499 9.71 -28.63 -21.50
N HIS A 500 8.74 -28.07 -20.77
CA HIS A 500 7.88 -26.97 -21.23
C HIS A 500 7.62 -26.00 -20.05
N PRO A 501 8.55 -25.06 -19.75
CA PRO A 501 8.32 -24.09 -18.68
C PRO A 501 7.16 -23.18 -19.06
N LEU A 502 6.17 -23.05 -18.16
CA LEU A 502 5.24 -21.91 -18.18
C LEU A 502 6.08 -20.65 -18.34
N SER A 503 5.64 -19.74 -19.22
CA SER A 503 6.37 -18.48 -19.38
C SER A 503 6.51 -17.80 -18.01
N SER A 504 7.65 -17.23 -17.73
CA SER A 504 7.91 -16.52 -16.45
C SER A 504 6.83 -15.49 -16.14
N ARG A 505 6.27 -14.87 -17.19
CA ARG A 505 5.15 -13.93 -17.09
C ARG A 505 3.86 -14.58 -16.57
N LEU A 506 3.51 -15.76 -17.06
CA LEU A 506 2.32 -16.49 -16.61
C LEU A 506 2.43 -16.88 -15.13
N LYS A 507 3.60 -17.37 -14.68
CA LYS A 507 3.83 -17.71 -13.27
C LYS A 507 3.68 -16.47 -12.36
N LEU A 508 4.26 -15.34 -12.77
CA LEU A 508 4.14 -14.09 -12.03
C LEU A 508 2.68 -13.62 -11.94
N PHE A 509 1.91 -13.71 -13.02
CA PHE A 509 0.49 -13.39 -12.99
C PHE A 509 -0.30 -14.34 -12.10
N MET A 510 -0.12 -15.64 -12.22
CA MET A 510 -0.81 -16.62 -11.37
C MET A 510 -0.51 -16.40 -9.88
N ARG A 511 0.66 -15.87 -9.56
CA ARG A 511 1.09 -15.62 -8.18
C ARG A 511 0.63 -14.28 -7.62
N TYR A 512 0.59 -13.23 -8.45
CA TYR A 512 0.50 -11.85 -7.98
C TYR A 512 -0.66 -11.03 -8.52
N TYR A 513 -1.51 -11.55 -9.42
CA TYR A 513 -2.60 -10.74 -9.99
C TYR A 513 -3.57 -10.21 -8.92
N ASP A 514 -3.65 -10.87 -7.77
CA ASP A 514 -4.54 -10.57 -6.65
C ASP A 514 -3.84 -9.93 -5.42
N VAL A 515 -2.58 -9.53 -5.55
CA VAL A 515 -1.84 -8.84 -4.47
C VAL A 515 -2.33 -7.41 -4.21
#